data_1e55d1c15f2aecd71af4fc11c9a3d3ad
#
_entry.id   1e55d1c15f2aecd71af4fc11c9a3d3ad
#
_cell.length_a   1.000
_cell.length_b   1.000
_cell.length_c   1.000
_cell.angle_alpha   90.00
_cell.angle_beta   90.00
_cell.angle_gamma   90.00
#
_symmetry.space_group_name_H-M   'P 1'
#
loop_
_entity.id
_entity.type
_entity.pdbx_description
1 polymer ?
#
loop_
_entity_poly.entity_id
_entity_poly.type
_entity_poly.pdbx_seq_one_letter_code
_entity_poly.pdbx_strand_id
1 'polypeptide(L)'
;AFDKDQCPLRNAGYMKGSKTLVVVDSPNKLTGEASLKKAIELRETYLGGWDKVIVLGWNFTFDIGRVLHDLKAKDGRIEVQVIPPDVLEKLTKKSSYDKLMKEGKIRFASLQYLTLKPVKVLDFSPTEDKLLVTLDNYVLLTPDAIPLEDKDKEVVRGIVANAPLSLIEYWSVDPDYDGETFVSRWQDYRENTENDSDPFKVIHT
;
A
#
# COMPACT_ATOMS: atom_id res chain seq x y z
N ALA A 1 16.57 14.45 2.75
CA ALA A 1 17.06 15.33 1.69
C ALA A 1 17.90 14.50 0.73
N PHE A 2 17.51 14.49 -0.54
CA PHE A 2 18.25 13.81 -1.61
C PHE A 2 19.39 14.69 -2.06
N ASP A 3 20.60 14.13 -2.13
CA ASP A 3 21.72 14.80 -2.75
C ASP A 3 21.75 14.42 -4.24
N LYS A 4 21.29 15.34 -5.09
CA LYS A 4 21.20 15.12 -6.54
C LYS A 4 22.58 15.04 -7.21
N ASP A 5 23.58 15.66 -6.62
CA ASP A 5 24.88 15.82 -7.27
C ASP A 5 25.73 14.55 -7.20
N GLN A 6 25.38 13.61 -6.33
CA GLN A 6 26.10 12.35 -6.17
C GLN A 6 25.37 11.12 -6.74
N CYS A 7 24.16 11.28 -7.27
CA CYS A 7 23.39 10.17 -7.84
C CYS A 7 23.19 10.39 -9.35
N PRO A 8 23.96 9.73 -10.24
CA PRO A 8 23.80 9.84 -11.68
C PRO A 8 22.49 9.27 -12.23
N LEU A 9 21.75 8.52 -11.41
CA LEU A 9 20.42 8.05 -11.79
C LEU A 9 19.37 9.13 -11.50
N ARG A 10 18.65 9.55 -12.53
CA ARG A 10 17.63 10.62 -12.44
C ARG A 10 16.50 10.34 -11.46
N ASN A 11 16.24 9.06 -11.18
CA ASN A 11 15.13 8.59 -10.36
C ASN A 11 15.57 7.89 -9.07
N ALA A 12 16.83 8.03 -8.67
CA ALA A 12 17.33 7.47 -7.43
C ALA A 12 18.04 8.53 -6.58
N GLY A 13 18.09 8.29 -5.29
CA GLY A 13 18.80 9.08 -4.29
C GLY A 13 19.05 8.24 -3.05
N TYR A 14 19.57 8.84 -2.00
CA TYR A 14 19.80 8.15 -0.75
C TYR A 14 19.38 8.99 0.45
N MET A 15 19.10 8.32 1.56
CA MET A 15 18.77 9.01 2.81
C MET A 15 20.05 9.45 3.51
N LYS A 16 20.12 10.73 3.89
CA LYS A 16 21.24 11.24 4.70
C LYS A 16 21.32 10.51 6.03
N GLY A 17 22.53 10.06 6.38
CA GLY A 17 22.81 9.40 7.66
C GLY A 17 22.45 7.91 7.70
N SER A 18 22.05 7.31 6.59
CA SER A 18 21.84 5.88 6.47
C SER A 18 22.29 5.34 5.13
N LYS A 19 22.64 4.06 5.08
CA LYS A 19 22.93 3.34 3.82
C LYS A 19 21.65 2.87 3.14
N THR A 20 20.67 3.77 2.97
CA THR A 20 19.40 3.47 2.34
C THR A 20 19.28 4.15 0.99
N LEU A 21 19.21 3.33 -0.06
CA LEU A 21 18.89 3.78 -1.41
C LEU A 21 17.39 4.06 -1.52
N VAL A 22 17.02 5.13 -2.20
CA VAL A 22 15.61 5.44 -2.51
C VAL A 22 15.46 5.53 -4.02
N VAL A 23 14.54 4.75 -4.55
CA VAL A 23 14.20 4.71 -5.99
C VAL A 23 12.78 5.21 -6.17
N VAL A 24 12.59 6.19 -7.04
CA VAL A 24 11.27 6.73 -7.38
C VAL A 24 10.84 6.16 -8.72
N ASP A 25 9.70 5.48 -8.77
CA ASP A 25 9.15 4.98 -10.03
C ASP A 25 8.39 6.09 -10.79
N SER A 26 8.18 5.89 -12.08
CA SER A 26 7.53 6.89 -12.94
C SER A 26 6.02 6.99 -12.61
N PRO A 27 5.43 8.20 -12.61
CA PRO A 27 3.98 8.35 -12.45
C PRO A 27 3.17 7.74 -13.61
N ASN A 28 3.81 7.54 -14.75
CA ASN A 28 3.18 6.97 -15.96
C ASN A 28 3.39 5.44 -16.08
N LYS A 29 3.78 4.78 -14.98
CA LYS A 29 4.07 3.36 -14.96
C LYS A 29 3.50 2.72 -13.70
N LEU A 30 3.00 1.50 -13.82
CA LEU A 30 2.65 0.68 -12.66
C LEU A 30 3.93 0.11 -12.03
N THR A 31 4.10 0.34 -10.74
CA THR A 31 5.15 -0.28 -9.93
C THR A 31 4.77 -1.74 -9.69
N GLY A 32 5.55 -2.65 -10.20
CA GLY A 32 5.32 -4.09 -10.10
C GLY A 32 6.62 -4.86 -9.90
N GLU A 33 6.59 -6.17 -10.10
CA GLU A 33 7.70 -7.09 -9.86
C GLU A 33 9.00 -6.66 -10.52
N ALA A 34 8.95 -6.23 -11.79
CA ALA A 34 10.12 -5.78 -12.54
C ALA A 34 10.77 -4.53 -11.91
N SER A 35 9.96 -3.57 -11.42
CA SER A 35 10.46 -2.39 -10.72
C SER A 35 11.14 -2.76 -9.40
N LEU A 36 10.57 -3.68 -8.64
CA LEU A 36 11.11 -4.13 -7.36
C LEU A 36 12.41 -4.91 -7.54
N LYS A 37 12.46 -5.84 -8.51
CA LYS A 37 13.69 -6.59 -8.83
C LYS A 37 14.83 -5.66 -9.25
N LYS A 38 14.54 -4.66 -10.10
CA LYS A 38 15.52 -3.67 -10.51
C LYS A 38 16.02 -2.82 -9.33
N ALA A 39 15.13 -2.47 -8.39
CA ALA A 39 15.53 -1.73 -7.19
C ALA A 39 16.45 -2.55 -6.27
N ILE A 40 16.19 -3.87 -6.14
CA ILE A 40 17.06 -4.79 -5.41
C ILE A 40 18.44 -4.89 -6.08
N GLU A 41 18.49 -5.04 -7.40
CA GLU A 41 19.75 -5.05 -8.15
C GLU A 41 20.54 -3.76 -7.96
N LEU A 42 19.88 -2.61 -8.06
CA LEU A 42 20.52 -1.32 -7.81
C LEU A 42 21.06 -1.19 -6.38
N ARG A 43 20.32 -1.71 -5.39
CA ARG A 43 20.80 -1.74 -4.01
C ARG A 43 22.11 -2.50 -3.88
N GLU A 44 22.28 -3.60 -4.60
CA GLU A 44 23.48 -4.44 -4.51
C GLU A 44 24.67 -3.90 -5.30
N THR A 45 24.42 -3.31 -6.46
CA THR A 45 25.47 -2.96 -7.42
C THR A 45 25.83 -1.47 -7.42
N TYR A 46 24.89 -0.60 -7.08
CA TYR A 46 25.05 0.83 -7.27
C TYR A 46 25.93 1.46 -6.18
N LEU A 47 27.00 2.18 -6.55
CA LEU A 47 27.93 2.88 -5.67
C LEU A 47 28.48 2.01 -4.51
N GLY A 48 28.78 0.75 -4.77
CA GLY A 48 29.36 -0.16 -3.78
C GLY A 48 28.35 -0.85 -2.85
N GLY A 49 27.07 -0.72 -3.15
CA GLY A 49 25.99 -1.40 -2.43
C GLY A 49 25.38 -0.60 -1.28
N TRP A 50 24.13 -0.93 -0.96
CA TRP A 50 23.31 -0.29 0.06
C TRP A 50 22.71 -1.33 0.99
N ASP A 51 22.53 -0.96 2.27
CA ASP A 51 21.96 -1.87 3.26
C ASP A 51 20.46 -2.11 3.03
N LYS A 52 19.75 -1.12 2.49
CA LYS A 52 18.31 -1.13 2.27
C LYS A 52 17.94 -0.35 1.02
N VAL A 53 16.82 -0.72 0.39
CA VAL A 53 16.19 0.07 -0.67
C VAL A 53 14.73 0.37 -0.34
N ILE A 54 14.33 1.62 -0.57
CA ILE A 54 12.94 2.07 -0.51
C ILE A 54 12.51 2.40 -1.94
N VAL A 55 11.42 1.80 -2.39
CA VAL A 55 10.77 2.12 -3.67
C VAL A 55 9.57 3.01 -3.41
N LEU A 56 9.57 4.19 -4.01
CA LEU A 56 8.45 5.11 -3.99
C LEU A 56 7.66 4.95 -5.28
N GLY A 57 6.43 4.46 -5.18
CA GLY A 57 5.53 4.23 -6.31
C GLY A 57 4.32 5.17 -6.29
N TRP A 58 3.77 5.46 -7.46
CA TRP A 58 2.55 6.25 -7.66
C TRP A 58 1.34 5.34 -7.80
N ASN A 59 1.45 4.35 -8.68
CA ASN A 59 0.43 3.35 -8.97
C ASN A 59 1.09 1.97 -8.96
N PHE A 60 0.33 0.95 -8.63
CA PHE A 60 0.85 -0.40 -8.41
C PHE A 60 0.08 -1.42 -9.23
N THR A 61 0.76 -2.52 -9.59
CA THR A 61 0.08 -3.69 -10.14
C THR A 61 -0.82 -4.32 -9.08
N PHE A 62 -1.91 -4.94 -9.50
CA PHE A 62 -2.88 -5.55 -8.58
C PHE A 62 -2.26 -6.64 -7.67
N ASP A 63 -1.20 -7.29 -8.13
CA ASP A 63 -0.52 -8.38 -7.42
C ASP A 63 0.69 -7.92 -6.59
N ILE A 64 0.92 -6.60 -6.47
CA ILE A 64 2.11 -6.04 -5.81
C ILE A 64 2.28 -6.54 -4.38
N GLY A 65 1.18 -6.77 -3.67
CA GLY A 65 1.22 -7.27 -2.30
C GLY A 65 1.84 -8.66 -2.22
N ARG A 66 1.40 -9.59 -3.07
CA ARG A 66 1.96 -10.95 -3.16
C ARG A 66 3.43 -10.88 -3.57
N VAL A 67 3.74 -10.11 -4.61
CA VAL A 67 5.13 -9.96 -5.10
C VAL A 67 6.05 -9.44 -3.99
N LEU A 68 5.62 -8.43 -3.26
CA LEU A 68 6.43 -7.84 -2.18
C LEU A 68 6.57 -8.80 -1.00
N HIS A 69 5.53 -9.56 -0.65
CA HIS A 69 5.60 -10.62 0.35
C HIS A 69 6.66 -11.67 -0.02
N ASP A 70 6.63 -12.17 -1.25
CA ASP A 70 7.57 -13.17 -1.74
C ASP A 70 9.02 -12.65 -1.80
N LEU A 71 9.20 -11.39 -2.16
CA LEU A 71 10.51 -10.74 -2.17
C LEU A 71 11.03 -10.50 -0.75
N LYS A 72 10.19 -10.06 0.17
CA LYS A 72 10.57 -9.84 1.58
C LYS A 72 10.93 -11.14 2.31
N ALA A 73 10.28 -12.24 1.97
CA ALA A 73 10.63 -13.56 2.50
C ALA A 73 12.04 -14.00 2.10
N LYS A 74 12.53 -13.55 0.94
CA LYS A 74 13.88 -13.83 0.44
C LYS A 74 14.90 -12.79 0.89
N ASP A 75 14.50 -11.53 0.95
CA ASP A 75 15.35 -10.39 1.31
C ASP A 75 14.51 -9.27 1.92
N GLY A 76 14.52 -9.19 3.24
CA GLY A 76 13.78 -8.19 4.03
C GLY A 76 14.24 -6.73 3.86
N ARG A 77 15.28 -6.47 3.06
CA ARG A 77 15.91 -5.14 2.90
C ARG A 77 15.23 -4.26 1.84
N ILE A 78 14.03 -4.61 1.41
CA ILE A 78 13.20 -3.81 0.50
C ILE A 78 11.97 -3.28 1.20
N GLU A 79 11.67 -2.01 0.98
CA GLU A 79 10.41 -1.37 1.37
C GLU A 79 9.75 -0.71 0.17
N VAL A 80 8.43 -0.62 0.22
CA VAL A 80 7.63 0.10 -0.77
C VAL A 80 6.74 1.09 -0.05
N GLN A 81 6.71 2.32 -0.55
CA GLN A 81 5.86 3.39 -0.03
C GLN A 81 5.10 4.04 -1.18
N VAL A 82 3.91 4.52 -0.86
CA VAL A 82 3.01 5.17 -1.81
C VAL A 82 3.26 6.67 -1.83
N ILE A 83 3.46 7.22 -3.01
CA ILE A 83 3.52 8.66 -3.22
C ILE A 83 2.09 9.19 -3.29
N PRO A 84 1.69 10.14 -2.42
CA PRO A 84 0.36 10.73 -2.50
C PRO A 84 0.11 11.37 -3.87
N PRO A 85 -1.07 11.21 -4.47
CA PRO A 85 -1.36 11.71 -5.82
C PRO A 85 -1.27 13.25 -5.93
N ASP A 86 -1.51 13.97 -4.84
CA ASP A 86 -1.46 15.42 -4.77
C ASP A 86 -0.03 16.01 -4.65
N VAL A 87 1.00 15.17 -4.54
CA VAL A 87 2.40 15.63 -4.40
C VAL A 87 2.85 16.44 -5.61
N LEU A 88 2.51 16.01 -6.83
CA LEU A 88 2.88 16.75 -8.04
C LEU A 88 2.27 18.14 -8.05
N GLU A 89 0.98 18.25 -7.69
CA GLU A 89 0.29 19.54 -7.61
C GLU A 89 0.92 20.45 -6.52
N LYS A 90 1.22 19.90 -5.36
CA LYS A 90 1.89 20.63 -4.27
C LYS A 90 3.27 21.16 -4.68
N LEU A 91 4.03 20.36 -5.46
CA LEU A 91 5.35 20.77 -5.94
C LEU A 91 5.30 21.82 -7.04
N THR A 92 4.25 21.87 -7.86
CA THR A 92 4.09 22.88 -8.93
C THR A 92 3.67 24.23 -8.41
N LYS A 93 3.03 24.33 -7.24
CA LYS A 93 2.57 25.58 -6.61
C LYS A 93 3.68 26.39 -5.93
N LYS A 94 4.83 26.64 -6.59
CA LYS A 94 5.94 27.53 -6.13
C LYS A 94 6.33 27.42 -4.63
N SER A 95 5.93 26.37 -3.95
CA SER A 95 6.35 26.09 -2.59
C SER A 95 7.70 25.38 -2.62
N SER A 96 8.67 25.83 -1.85
CA SER A 96 9.93 25.09 -1.79
C SER A 96 9.66 23.72 -1.18
N TYR A 97 10.28 22.69 -1.75
CA TYR A 97 10.24 21.32 -1.24
C TYR A 97 10.54 21.25 0.27
N ASP A 98 11.57 21.99 0.72
CA ASP A 98 11.99 22.04 2.11
C ASP A 98 10.89 22.58 3.03
N LYS A 99 10.11 23.55 2.57
CA LYS A 99 8.98 24.10 3.32
C LYS A 99 7.87 23.07 3.46
N LEU A 100 7.52 22.38 2.37
CA LEU A 100 6.48 21.34 2.37
C LEU A 100 6.85 20.14 3.26
N MET A 101 8.12 19.76 3.28
CA MET A 101 8.62 18.69 4.16
C MET A 101 8.60 19.09 5.62
N LYS A 102 9.08 20.30 5.96
CA LYS A 102 9.06 20.81 7.35
C LYS A 102 7.65 20.97 7.90
N GLU A 103 6.69 21.36 7.07
CA GLU A 103 5.29 21.49 7.43
C GLU A 103 4.54 20.14 7.44
N GLY A 104 5.21 19.03 7.14
CA GLY A 104 4.59 17.68 7.11
C GLY A 104 3.52 17.51 6.04
N LYS A 105 3.51 18.37 5.02
CA LYS A 105 2.52 18.35 3.92
C LYS A 105 2.78 17.29 2.87
N ILE A 106 3.99 16.73 2.83
CA ILE A 106 4.34 15.58 2.00
C ILE A 106 4.65 14.42 2.93
N ARG A 107 3.82 13.40 2.89
CA ARG A 107 4.00 12.16 3.64
C ARG A 107 3.79 10.99 2.72
N PHE A 108 4.75 10.08 2.70
CA PHE A 108 4.61 8.82 2.02
C PHE A 108 3.80 7.87 2.90
N ALA A 109 2.93 7.08 2.27
CA ALA A 109 2.07 6.15 2.99
C ALA A 109 2.60 4.72 2.90
N SER A 110 2.26 3.91 3.88
CA SER A 110 2.48 2.46 3.80
C SER A 110 1.60 1.88 2.69
N LEU A 111 2.16 0.98 1.89
CA LEU A 111 1.35 0.16 1.00
C LEU A 111 0.53 -0.82 1.84
N GLN A 112 -0.75 -0.87 1.55
CA GLN A 112 -1.69 -1.78 2.21
C GLN A 112 -2.55 -2.49 1.17
N TYR A 113 -2.94 -3.71 1.45
CA TYR A 113 -3.85 -4.47 0.58
C TYR A 113 -4.64 -5.49 1.39
N LEU A 114 -5.80 -5.83 0.85
CA LEU A 114 -6.71 -6.81 1.38
C LEU A 114 -6.67 -8.06 0.51
N THR A 115 -6.55 -9.22 1.11
CA THR A 115 -6.72 -10.50 0.41
C THR A 115 -8.10 -11.08 0.69
N LEU A 116 -8.66 -11.71 -0.32
CA LEU A 116 -9.96 -12.37 -0.25
C LEU A 116 -9.76 -13.88 -0.41
N LYS A 117 -10.56 -14.66 0.29
CA LYS A 117 -10.73 -16.08 -0.06
C LYS A 117 -11.42 -16.18 -1.42
N PRO A 118 -11.26 -17.28 -2.16
CA PRO A 118 -11.96 -17.45 -3.42
C PRO A 118 -13.45 -17.18 -3.26
N VAL A 119 -13.98 -16.27 -4.05
CA VAL A 119 -15.41 -15.92 -4.05
C VAL A 119 -16.21 -17.15 -4.43
N LYS A 120 -17.24 -17.46 -3.66
CA LYS A 120 -18.14 -18.58 -3.92
C LYS A 120 -19.48 -18.07 -4.39
N VAL A 121 -20.00 -18.70 -5.42
CA VAL A 121 -21.37 -18.52 -5.90
C VAL A 121 -22.20 -19.66 -5.32
N LEU A 122 -23.29 -19.33 -4.69
CA LEU A 122 -24.22 -20.29 -4.07
C LEU A 122 -25.61 -20.08 -4.69
N ASP A 123 -26.28 -21.15 -5.03
CA ASP A 123 -27.67 -21.10 -5.49
C ASP A 123 -28.54 -20.52 -4.36
N PHE A 124 -29.33 -19.50 -4.68
CA PHE A 124 -30.25 -18.88 -3.73
C PHE A 124 -31.71 -19.10 -4.11
N SER A 125 -32.03 -18.91 -5.40
CA SER A 125 -33.35 -19.16 -5.98
C SER A 125 -33.21 -19.57 -7.43
N PRO A 126 -34.28 -19.94 -8.15
CA PRO A 126 -34.22 -20.27 -9.58
C PRO A 126 -33.74 -19.12 -10.48
N THR A 127 -33.76 -17.89 -9.97
CA THR A 127 -33.43 -16.67 -10.72
C THR A 127 -32.35 -15.82 -10.07
N GLU A 128 -31.83 -16.21 -8.90
CA GLU A 128 -30.88 -15.41 -8.11
C GLU A 128 -29.79 -16.28 -7.51
N ASP A 129 -28.56 -15.82 -7.58
CA ASP A 129 -27.40 -16.40 -6.93
C ASP A 129 -26.97 -15.55 -5.73
N LYS A 130 -26.37 -16.22 -4.75
CA LYS A 130 -25.76 -15.58 -3.59
C LYS A 130 -24.25 -15.59 -3.74
N LEU A 131 -23.62 -14.42 -3.70
CA LEU A 131 -22.16 -14.31 -3.65
C LEU A 131 -21.68 -14.32 -2.20
N LEU A 132 -20.75 -15.23 -1.89
CA LEU A 132 -20.04 -15.23 -0.63
C LEU A 132 -18.63 -14.66 -0.84
N VAL A 133 -18.44 -13.44 -0.36
CA VAL A 133 -17.13 -12.75 -0.33
C VAL A 133 -16.62 -12.84 1.11
N THR A 134 -15.42 -13.40 1.28
CA THR A 134 -14.81 -13.56 2.60
C THR A 134 -13.47 -12.85 2.62
N LEU A 135 -13.28 -11.94 3.56
CA LEU A 135 -11.99 -11.32 3.82
C LEU A 135 -11.04 -12.39 4.38
N ASP A 136 -9.84 -12.47 3.84
CA ASP A 136 -8.84 -13.45 4.26
C ASP A 136 -7.79 -12.80 5.15
N ASN A 137 -7.13 -11.77 4.65
CA ASN A 137 -6.08 -11.08 5.39
C ASN A 137 -5.98 -9.61 4.97
N TYR A 138 -5.63 -8.74 5.90
CA TYR A 138 -5.25 -7.36 5.65
C TYR A 138 -3.76 -7.20 5.93
N VAL A 139 -3.03 -6.73 4.93
CA VAL A 139 -1.58 -6.58 5.00
C VAL A 139 -1.19 -5.11 4.97
N LEU A 140 -0.50 -4.68 6.02
CA LEU A 140 0.11 -3.37 6.15
C LEU A 140 1.63 -3.54 6.10
N LEU A 141 2.24 -3.15 4.98
CA LEU A 141 3.63 -3.52 4.68
C LEU A 141 4.68 -2.71 5.40
N THR A 142 4.37 -1.48 5.77
CA THR A 142 5.30 -0.57 6.44
C THR A 142 4.57 0.20 7.57
N PRO A 143 4.25 -0.46 8.69
CA PRO A 143 3.57 0.19 9.82
C PRO A 143 4.29 1.45 10.32
N ASP A 144 5.62 1.45 10.24
CA ASP A 144 6.46 2.58 10.67
C ASP A 144 6.29 3.85 9.84
N ALA A 145 5.81 3.73 8.58
CA ALA A 145 5.51 4.86 7.72
C ALA A 145 4.22 5.59 8.11
N ILE A 146 3.40 5.02 8.98
CA ILE A 146 2.18 5.65 9.46
C ILE A 146 2.57 6.79 10.40
N PRO A 147 1.96 7.99 10.28
CA PRO A 147 2.27 9.16 11.10
C PRO A 147 1.61 9.06 12.49
N LEU A 148 1.98 8.05 13.25
CA LEU A 148 1.57 7.81 14.63
C LEU A 148 2.75 8.04 15.59
N GLU A 149 2.45 8.23 16.85
CA GLU A 149 3.44 8.19 17.92
C GLU A 149 4.00 6.76 18.09
N ASP A 150 5.21 6.63 18.62
CA ASP A 150 5.88 5.33 18.70
C ASP A 150 5.10 4.30 19.54
N LYS A 151 4.41 4.76 20.58
CA LYS A 151 3.52 3.91 21.40
C LYS A 151 2.37 3.33 20.55
N ASP A 152 1.76 4.14 19.72
CA ASP A 152 0.63 3.72 18.88
C ASP A 152 1.11 2.81 17.74
N LYS A 153 2.32 3.05 17.22
CA LYS A 153 2.95 2.14 16.25
C LYS A 153 3.15 0.74 16.81
N GLU A 154 3.56 0.62 18.07
CA GLU A 154 3.69 -0.70 18.71
C GLU A 154 2.34 -1.42 18.83
N VAL A 155 1.27 -0.69 19.16
CA VAL A 155 -0.08 -1.25 19.18
C VAL A 155 -0.48 -1.74 17.78
N VAL A 156 -0.27 -0.92 16.75
CA VAL A 156 -0.56 -1.30 15.36
C VAL A 156 0.25 -2.52 14.93
N ARG A 157 1.54 -2.60 15.26
CA ARG A 157 2.35 -3.80 14.96
C ARG A 157 1.80 -5.05 15.64
N GLY A 158 1.36 -4.93 16.89
CA GLY A 158 0.71 -6.03 17.61
C GLY A 158 -0.58 -6.50 16.93
N ILE A 159 -1.41 -5.57 16.47
CA ILE A 159 -2.64 -5.88 15.74
C ILE A 159 -2.33 -6.52 14.39
N VAL A 160 -1.39 -5.97 13.61
CA VAL A 160 -0.96 -6.53 12.32
C VAL A 160 -0.49 -7.97 12.46
N ALA A 161 0.20 -8.29 13.56
CA ALA A 161 0.73 -9.64 13.80
C ALA A 161 -0.34 -10.67 14.19
N ASN A 162 -1.38 -10.25 14.92
CA ASN A 162 -2.30 -11.18 15.59
C ASN A 162 -3.73 -11.16 15.02
N ALA A 163 -4.22 -9.99 14.61
CA ALA A 163 -5.58 -9.80 14.15
C ALA A 163 -5.67 -8.68 13.08
N PRO A 164 -5.00 -8.83 11.92
CA PRO A 164 -4.87 -7.74 10.95
C PRO A 164 -6.20 -7.24 10.39
N LEU A 165 -7.21 -8.08 10.27
CA LEU A 165 -8.54 -7.67 9.82
C LEU A 165 -9.22 -6.68 10.77
N SER A 166 -8.87 -6.65 12.05
CA SER A 166 -9.41 -5.68 13.01
C SER A 166 -8.95 -4.24 12.75
N LEU A 167 -8.00 -4.01 11.84
CA LEU A 167 -7.61 -2.67 11.37
C LEU A 167 -8.58 -2.11 10.31
N ILE A 168 -9.47 -2.94 9.76
CA ILE A 168 -10.44 -2.51 8.76
C ILE A 168 -11.61 -1.86 9.47
N GLU A 169 -11.84 -0.58 9.20
CA GLU A 169 -12.98 0.18 9.71
C GLU A 169 -14.24 -0.11 8.92
N TYR A 170 -14.13 -0.09 7.60
CA TYR A 170 -15.20 -0.43 6.68
C TYR A 170 -14.64 -1.03 5.40
N TRP A 171 -15.49 -1.68 4.64
CA TRP A 171 -15.20 -2.17 3.31
C TRP A 171 -16.42 -2.04 2.40
N SER A 172 -16.20 -2.04 1.12
CA SER A 172 -17.24 -1.87 0.12
C SER A 172 -17.03 -2.77 -1.08
N VAL A 173 -18.12 -3.03 -1.80
CA VAL A 173 -18.12 -3.83 -3.03
C VAL A 173 -18.79 -3.04 -4.14
N ASP A 174 -18.18 -3.08 -5.30
CA ASP A 174 -18.79 -2.66 -6.55
C ASP A 174 -18.98 -3.89 -7.45
N PRO A 175 -20.22 -4.41 -7.58
CA PRO A 175 -20.47 -5.59 -8.38
C PRO A 175 -20.41 -5.32 -9.89
N ASP A 176 -20.49 -4.05 -10.31
CA ASP A 176 -20.50 -3.62 -11.70
C ASP A 176 -19.26 -2.79 -12.06
N TYR A 177 -18.13 -3.04 -11.38
CA TYR A 177 -16.89 -2.31 -11.62
C TYR A 177 -16.44 -2.44 -13.09
N ASP A 178 -16.34 -1.31 -13.79
CA ASP A 178 -15.98 -1.22 -15.21
C ASP A 178 -14.46 -1.24 -15.47
N GLY A 179 -13.65 -1.27 -14.42
CA GLY A 179 -12.19 -1.20 -14.51
C GLY A 179 -11.61 0.21 -14.39
N GLU A 180 -12.45 1.25 -14.37
CA GLU A 180 -12.04 2.66 -14.31
C GLU A 180 -12.54 3.34 -13.04
N THR A 181 -13.86 3.29 -12.81
CA THR A 181 -14.49 4.02 -11.70
C THR A 181 -15.13 3.06 -10.70
N PHE A 182 -14.59 3.01 -9.48
CA PHE A 182 -15.18 2.24 -8.39
C PHE A 182 -16.34 3.03 -7.76
N VAL A 183 -17.54 2.44 -7.77
CA VAL A 183 -18.72 2.98 -7.11
C VAL A 183 -19.03 2.10 -5.89
N SER A 184 -18.91 2.65 -4.69
CA SER A 184 -19.24 1.94 -3.47
C SER A 184 -20.75 1.72 -3.38
N ARG A 185 -21.24 0.61 -3.95
CA ARG A 185 -22.67 0.26 -3.97
C ARG A 185 -23.10 -0.43 -2.70
N TRP A 186 -22.26 -1.32 -2.17
CA TRP A 186 -22.46 -2.03 -0.92
C TRP A 186 -21.34 -1.74 0.04
N GLN A 187 -21.68 -1.39 1.27
CA GLN A 187 -20.72 -1.06 2.32
C GLN A 187 -21.06 -1.76 3.61
N ASP A 188 -20.04 -2.13 4.36
CA ASP A 188 -20.19 -2.61 5.71
C ASP A 188 -19.12 -2.04 6.64
N TYR A 189 -19.47 -1.87 7.90
CA TYR A 189 -18.64 -1.27 8.93
C TYR A 189 -18.40 -2.28 10.05
N ARG A 190 -17.23 -2.23 10.67
CA ARG A 190 -16.78 -3.17 11.70
C ARG A 190 -17.79 -3.38 12.84
N GLU A 191 -18.55 -2.37 13.22
CA GLU A 191 -19.51 -2.40 14.32
C GLU A 191 -20.96 -2.64 13.87
N ASN A 192 -21.19 -2.83 12.58
CA ASN A 192 -22.53 -3.07 12.05
C ASN A 192 -22.89 -4.55 12.19
N THR A 193 -23.32 -4.95 13.39
CA THR A 193 -23.61 -6.35 13.70
C THR A 193 -25.06 -6.77 13.40
N GLU A 194 -25.97 -5.82 13.09
CA GLU A 194 -27.40 -6.08 12.96
C GLU A 194 -28.03 -5.30 11.80
N ASN A 195 -27.89 -5.79 10.59
CA ASN A 195 -28.72 -5.28 9.50
C ASN A 195 -29.45 -6.43 8.77
N ASP A 196 -30.50 -6.94 9.40
CA ASP A 196 -31.32 -8.04 8.86
C ASP A 196 -32.19 -7.63 7.65
N SER A 197 -32.28 -6.33 7.36
CA SER A 197 -33.07 -5.78 6.24
C SER A 197 -32.26 -5.51 4.97
N ASP A 198 -30.92 -5.62 5.04
CA ASP A 198 -30.06 -5.39 3.90
C ASP A 198 -29.84 -6.72 3.14
N PRO A 199 -30.01 -6.76 1.79
CA PRO A 199 -29.61 -7.93 1.00
C PRO A 199 -28.12 -8.24 1.11
N PHE A 200 -27.34 -7.32 1.67
CA PHE A 200 -25.93 -7.46 1.94
C PHE A 200 -25.70 -7.84 3.41
N LYS A 201 -25.74 -9.13 3.70
CA LYS A 201 -25.52 -9.63 5.05
C LYS A 201 -24.04 -9.96 5.27
N VAL A 202 -23.40 -9.25 6.19
CA VAL A 202 -22.04 -9.57 6.66
C VAL A 202 -22.14 -10.46 7.90
N ILE A 203 -21.50 -11.60 7.82
CA ILE A 203 -21.39 -12.53 8.94
C ILE A 203 -19.97 -12.41 9.47
N HIS A 204 -19.82 -11.82 10.65
CA HIS A 204 -18.56 -11.85 11.40
C HIS A 204 -18.46 -13.22 12.10
N THR A 205 -17.42 -13.97 11.77
CA THR A 205 -17.08 -15.24 12.45
C THR A 205 -15.82 -15.08 13.26
#